data_a6f5dc05f273ba3035ff1ef2821df418
#
_entry.id   a6f5dc05f273ba3035ff1ef2821df418
#
_cell.length_a   1.000
_cell.length_b   1.000
_cell.length_c   1.000
_cell.angle_alpha   90.00
_cell.angle_beta   90.00
_cell.angle_gamma   90.00
#
_symmetry.space_group_name_H-M   'P 1'
#
loop_
_entity.id
_entity.type
_entity.pdbx_description
1 polymer ?
#
loop_
_entity_poly.entity_id
_entity_poly.type
_entity_poly.pdbx_seq_one_letter_code
_entity_poly.pdbx_strand_id
1 'polypeptide(L)'
;MFLCAIVCITLQSKTYIMNQEIERRRTFAIISHPDAGKTTLTEKFLLFGGQIQVAGAVKNNKIRKSATSDWMEIEKQRGISVSTSVMEFDYEGYKINILDTPGHQDFCEDTYRTLTAVDSAIIVVDGAKGVETQTRKLMEVCRMRNTPVIIFINKMDREGRDPFDLLDELEEELQISVRPLSWPINIGVKFKGVYNIYENKLDLFKPDKQRVTEKVEVDINSTELEEHIGEQDAKQLRDDVELIDGVYPEFDVETYRSAEVAPVFFGSALNNFGVQELLNCFVKIAPSPKPTKAEERTVEPEEQKFTGFIFKIGDTLTEGEKLHFRGLPSFSPEMFKYIENDDPMKAKQLEKGINQLMDEGVAQLFVNQFNGRKIIGTVGQLQFEVIQYRLENEYNAKCRWEPVHLHKACWIESDDADELDQFKKRKYQYMAKDRDGRDVFLADSGYVLSMAQQDFKHIKFHFTSEF
;
A
#
# COMPACT_ATOMS: atom_id res chain seq x y z
N MET A 1 0.68 -40.08 -36.91
CA MET A 1 1.54 -38.87 -37.05
C MET A 1 0.74 -37.56 -37.07
N PHE A 2 -0.42 -37.48 -37.72
CA PHE A 2 -1.26 -36.27 -37.75
C PHE A 2 -1.93 -35.90 -36.40
N LEU A 3 -2.30 -36.85 -35.53
CA LEU A 3 -2.90 -36.53 -34.21
C LEU A 3 -1.92 -35.91 -33.25
N CYS A 4 -0.65 -36.30 -33.31
CA CYS A 4 0.39 -35.75 -32.43
C CYS A 4 0.73 -34.27 -32.79
N ALA A 5 0.65 -33.92 -34.08
CA ALA A 5 0.88 -32.56 -34.55
C ALA A 5 -0.23 -31.58 -34.13
N ILE A 6 -1.51 -32.05 -34.17
CA ILE A 6 -2.66 -31.23 -33.75
C ILE A 6 -2.66 -31.00 -32.25
N VAL A 7 -2.28 -31.98 -31.44
CA VAL A 7 -2.16 -31.85 -29.97
C VAL A 7 -1.00 -30.90 -29.59
N CYS A 8 0.13 -30.99 -30.30
CA CYS A 8 1.24 -30.03 -30.08
C CYS A 8 0.86 -28.60 -30.46
N ILE A 9 0.17 -28.38 -31.58
CA ILE A 9 -0.26 -27.05 -32.02
C ILE A 9 -1.30 -26.46 -31.05
N THR A 10 -2.23 -27.25 -30.52
CA THR A 10 -3.22 -26.80 -29.53
C THR A 10 -2.62 -26.53 -28.17
N LEU A 11 -1.62 -27.29 -27.73
CA LEU A 11 -0.86 -26.99 -26.49
C LEU A 11 -0.01 -25.75 -26.64
N GLN A 12 0.72 -25.60 -27.75
CA GLN A 12 1.51 -24.40 -28.02
C GLN A 12 0.64 -23.14 -28.10
N SER A 13 -0.54 -23.20 -28.72
CA SER A 13 -1.44 -22.07 -28.80
C SER A 13 -2.03 -21.67 -27.44
N LYS A 14 -2.37 -22.66 -26.58
CA LYS A 14 -2.85 -22.39 -25.22
C LYS A 14 -1.76 -21.75 -24.35
N THR A 15 -0.55 -22.27 -24.39
CA THR A 15 0.59 -21.70 -23.65
C THR A 15 0.91 -20.29 -24.15
N TYR A 16 0.88 -20.05 -25.46
CA TYR A 16 1.10 -18.75 -26.05
C TYR A 16 0.05 -17.71 -25.59
N ILE A 17 -1.23 -18.08 -25.62
CA ILE A 17 -2.33 -17.21 -25.14
C ILE A 17 -2.20 -16.95 -23.65
N MET A 18 -1.82 -17.94 -22.85
CA MET A 18 -1.62 -17.79 -21.41
C MET A 18 -0.48 -16.83 -21.11
N ASN A 19 0.65 -16.96 -21.79
CA ASN A 19 1.79 -16.05 -21.60
C ASN A 19 1.44 -14.62 -22.00
N GLN A 20 0.72 -14.39 -23.08
CA GLN A 20 0.23 -13.05 -23.44
C GLN A 20 -0.71 -12.47 -22.38
N GLU A 21 -1.60 -13.28 -21.79
CA GLU A 21 -2.47 -12.85 -20.70
C GLU A 21 -1.68 -12.47 -19.44
N ILE A 22 -0.63 -13.20 -19.11
CA ILE A 22 0.24 -12.90 -17.97
C ILE A 22 1.00 -11.58 -18.23
N GLU A 23 1.63 -11.47 -19.41
CA GLU A 23 2.44 -10.30 -19.77
C GLU A 23 1.65 -8.99 -19.81
N ARG A 24 0.35 -9.03 -20.14
CA ARG A 24 -0.48 -7.82 -20.15
C ARG A 24 -0.99 -7.37 -18.79
N ARG A 25 -0.83 -8.17 -17.72
CA ARG A 25 -1.33 -7.83 -16.38
C ARG A 25 -0.37 -6.94 -15.62
N ARG A 26 -0.93 -5.96 -14.93
CA ARG A 26 -0.21 -5.05 -14.03
C ARG A 26 -0.98 -4.94 -12.72
N THR A 27 -0.37 -5.39 -11.63
CA THR A 27 -0.98 -5.32 -10.30
C THR A 27 -0.13 -4.44 -9.40
N PHE A 28 -0.71 -3.36 -8.89
CA PHE A 28 0.04 -2.42 -8.06
C PHE A 28 -0.80 -1.82 -6.95
N ALA A 29 -0.11 -1.40 -5.89
CA ALA A 29 -0.70 -0.62 -4.81
C ALA A 29 -0.41 0.87 -5.00
N ILE A 30 -1.35 1.72 -4.59
CA ILE A 30 -1.10 3.14 -4.41
C ILE A 30 -0.98 3.40 -2.92
N ILE A 31 0.18 3.90 -2.50
CA ILE A 31 0.53 4.14 -1.10
C ILE A 31 0.95 5.58 -0.88
N SER A 32 0.65 6.12 0.28
CA SER A 32 1.00 7.50 0.63
C SER A 32 0.80 7.79 2.11
N HIS A 33 1.36 8.91 2.55
CA HIS A 33 0.90 9.57 3.77
C HIS A 33 -0.54 10.09 3.59
N PRO A 34 -1.35 10.21 4.67
CA PRO A 34 -2.67 10.83 4.61
C PRO A 34 -2.64 12.21 3.92
N ASP A 35 -3.67 12.52 3.14
CA ASP A 35 -3.82 13.78 2.41
C ASP A 35 -2.82 14.07 1.28
N ALA A 36 -1.88 13.19 0.96
CA ALA A 36 -0.96 13.37 -0.18
C ALA A 36 -1.69 13.37 -1.54
N GLY A 37 -2.92 12.83 -1.59
CA GLY A 37 -3.76 12.83 -2.80
C GLY A 37 -3.93 11.47 -3.46
N LYS A 38 -3.69 10.39 -2.71
CA LYS A 38 -3.82 9.00 -3.15
C LYS A 38 -5.17 8.72 -3.81
N THR A 39 -6.28 8.90 -3.09
CA THR A 39 -7.63 8.66 -3.58
C THR A 39 -7.94 9.50 -4.83
N THR A 40 -7.42 10.74 -4.90
CA THR A 40 -7.57 11.57 -6.09
C THR A 40 -6.84 10.96 -7.29
N LEU A 41 -5.63 10.44 -7.09
CA LEU A 41 -4.86 9.77 -8.16
C LEU A 41 -5.57 8.49 -8.63
N THR A 42 -6.05 7.66 -7.69
CA THR A 42 -6.84 6.46 -7.99
C THR A 42 -8.06 6.77 -8.84
N GLU A 43 -8.87 7.76 -8.46
CA GLU A 43 -10.03 8.20 -9.22
C GLU A 43 -9.67 8.71 -10.63
N LYS A 44 -8.50 9.34 -10.80
CA LYS A 44 -8.02 9.76 -12.11
C LYS A 44 -7.61 8.58 -12.99
N PHE A 45 -6.96 7.56 -12.44
CA PHE A 45 -6.66 6.34 -13.19
C PHE A 45 -7.93 5.63 -13.66
N LEU A 46 -8.96 5.54 -12.81
CA LEU A 46 -10.26 4.99 -13.19
C LEU A 46 -10.96 5.84 -14.27
N LEU A 47 -10.78 7.16 -14.23
CA LEU A 47 -11.31 8.07 -15.27
C LEU A 47 -10.62 7.83 -16.61
N PHE A 48 -9.28 7.75 -16.63
CA PHE A 48 -8.52 7.45 -17.86
C PHE A 48 -8.79 6.03 -18.38
N GLY A 49 -9.00 5.07 -17.48
CA GLY A 49 -9.44 3.70 -17.82
C GLY A 49 -10.91 3.59 -18.24
N GLY A 50 -11.66 4.70 -18.27
CA GLY A 50 -13.07 4.71 -18.72
C GLY A 50 -14.07 4.05 -17.77
N GLN A 51 -13.65 3.69 -16.54
CA GLN A 51 -14.54 3.05 -15.54
C GLN A 51 -15.50 4.06 -14.89
N ILE A 52 -15.10 5.30 -14.80
CA ILE A 52 -15.93 6.38 -14.25
C ILE A 52 -15.99 7.54 -15.25
N GLN A 53 -17.14 8.22 -15.31
CA GLN A 53 -17.32 9.37 -16.20
C GLN A 53 -16.84 10.69 -15.59
N VAL A 54 -16.83 10.77 -14.26
CA VAL A 54 -16.41 11.96 -13.50
C VAL A 54 -15.72 11.51 -12.23
N ALA A 55 -14.47 11.93 -12.04
CA ALA A 55 -13.74 11.64 -10.81
C ALA A 55 -14.37 12.32 -9.59
N GLY A 56 -14.50 11.61 -8.48
CA GLY A 56 -14.93 12.15 -7.21
C GLY A 56 -13.84 13.05 -6.60
N ALA A 57 -14.23 14.21 -6.08
CA ALA A 57 -13.29 15.09 -5.38
C ALA A 57 -13.49 14.94 -3.87
N VAL A 58 -12.45 14.54 -3.16
CA VAL A 58 -12.43 14.35 -1.70
C VAL A 58 -12.33 15.67 -0.92
N LYS A 59 -12.59 16.83 -1.50
CA LYS A 59 -12.51 18.10 -0.75
C LYS A 59 -13.71 19.01 -0.89
N ASN A 60 -14.15 19.41 0.30
CA ASN A 60 -15.18 20.38 0.69
C ASN A 60 -16.63 19.89 0.66
N ASN A 61 -17.30 20.05 1.79
CA ASN A 61 -18.71 19.82 2.15
C ASN A 61 -19.80 20.22 1.12
N LYS A 62 -19.48 20.41 -0.16
CA LYS A 62 -20.39 20.81 -1.22
C LYS A 62 -20.49 19.87 -2.42
N ILE A 63 -19.68 18.82 -2.53
CA ILE A 63 -19.77 17.84 -3.62
C ILE A 63 -20.19 16.49 -3.03
N ARG A 64 -21.43 16.08 -3.30
CA ARG A 64 -22.10 14.88 -2.77
C ARG A 64 -21.70 13.56 -3.49
N LYS A 65 -20.50 13.41 -4.04
CA LYS A 65 -20.01 12.13 -4.57
C LYS A 65 -18.83 11.67 -3.74
N SER A 66 -19.00 10.57 -3.00
CA SER A 66 -17.90 9.83 -2.38
C SER A 66 -17.02 9.24 -3.46
N ALA A 67 -15.74 8.97 -3.14
CA ALA A 67 -14.84 8.27 -4.02
C ALA A 67 -15.36 6.85 -4.30
N THR A 68 -15.06 6.32 -5.49
CA THR A 68 -15.48 4.97 -5.89
C THR A 68 -14.78 3.92 -5.04
N SER A 69 -13.57 4.21 -4.55
CA SER A 69 -12.80 3.37 -3.63
C SER A 69 -13.41 3.27 -2.23
N ASP A 70 -14.13 4.30 -1.77
CA ASP A 70 -14.72 4.36 -0.43
C ASP A 70 -16.13 3.72 -0.44
N TRP A 71 -16.20 2.42 -0.24
CA TRP A 71 -17.45 1.68 -0.32
C TRP A 71 -18.19 1.58 1.01
N MET A 72 -17.46 1.63 2.15
CA MET A 72 -18.07 1.59 3.48
C MET A 72 -18.70 2.93 3.85
N GLU A 73 -19.83 2.90 4.56
CA GLU A 73 -20.51 4.11 5.01
C GLU A 73 -19.66 4.92 6.00
N ILE A 74 -18.87 4.25 6.84
CA ILE A 74 -17.94 4.89 7.77
C ILE A 74 -16.81 5.64 7.04
N GLU A 75 -16.32 5.11 5.91
CA GLU A 75 -15.34 5.77 5.06
C GLU A 75 -15.90 7.08 4.48
N LYS A 76 -17.13 7.03 3.98
CA LYS A 76 -17.84 8.20 3.43
C LYS A 76 -18.12 9.26 4.48
N GLN A 77 -18.50 8.85 5.70
CA GLN A 77 -18.77 9.76 6.81
C GLN A 77 -17.50 10.44 7.32
N ARG A 78 -16.39 9.70 7.39
CA ARG A 78 -15.12 10.20 7.90
C ARG A 78 -14.24 10.83 6.82
N GLY A 79 -14.47 10.52 5.53
CA GLY A 79 -13.68 10.98 4.40
C GLY A 79 -12.28 10.39 4.36
N ILE A 80 -12.10 9.17 4.88
CA ILE A 80 -10.84 8.42 4.89
C ILE A 80 -11.12 6.97 4.50
N SER A 81 -10.22 6.38 3.71
CA SER A 81 -10.26 4.95 3.40
C SER A 81 -9.80 4.13 4.62
N VAL A 82 -10.56 3.10 4.95
CA VAL A 82 -10.35 2.23 6.11
C VAL A 82 -9.84 0.86 5.71
N SER A 83 -10.26 0.38 4.54
CA SER A 83 -9.85 -0.93 4.01
C SER A 83 -9.33 -0.79 2.59
N THR A 84 -8.49 -1.77 2.19
CA THR A 84 -8.02 -1.86 0.80
C THR A 84 -9.15 -2.17 -0.15
N SER A 85 -9.29 -1.36 -1.19
CA SER A 85 -10.21 -1.59 -2.31
C SER A 85 -9.44 -2.10 -3.52
N VAL A 86 -9.99 -3.12 -4.18
CA VAL A 86 -9.42 -3.68 -5.42
C VAL A 86 -10.27 -3.22 -6.59
N MET A 87 -9.62 -2.61 -7.58
CA MET A 87 -10.28 -2.09 -8.77
C MET A 87 -9.54 -2.58 -10.02
N GLU A 88 -10.29 -2.90 -11.05
CA GLU A 88 -9.77 -3.45 -12.30
C GLU A 88 -10.24 -2.63 -13.50
N PHE A 89 -9.37 -2.42 -14.48
CA PHE A 89 -9.73 -1.83 -15.79
C PHE A 89 -8.72 -2.20 -16.87
N ASP A 90 -9.15 -2.07 -18.13
CA ASP A 90 -8.26 -2.21 -19.28
C ASP A 90 -7.75 -0.84 -19.73
N TYR A 91 -6.45 -0.74 -20.03
CA TYR A 91 -5.84 0.49 -20.51
C TYR A 91 -4.68 0.16 -21.47
N GLU A 92 -4.70 0.75 -22.69
CA GLU A 92 -3.62 0.56 -23.70
C GLU A 92 -3.27 -0.92 -23.97
N GLY A 93 -4.25 -1.83 -23.91
CA GLY A 93 -4.05 -3.28 -24.08
C GLY A 93 -3.58 -4.02 -22.83
N TYR A 94 -3.29 -3.32 -21.75
CA TYR A 94 -2.96 -3.90 -20.44
C TYR A 94 -4.20 -4.09 -19.57
N LYS A 95 -4.18 -5.14 -18.75
CA LYS A 95 -5.17 -5.37 -17.70
C LYS A 95 -4.59 -4.90 -16.37
N ILE A 96 -5.18 -3.87 -15.81
CA ILE A 96 -4.67 -3.17 -14.64
C ILE A 96 -5.51 -3.53 -13.42
N ASN A 97 -4.83 -3.92 -12.33
CA ASN A 97 -5.41 -4.11 -11.01
C ASN A 97 -4.78 -3.09 -10.05
N ILE A 98 -5.61 -2.20 -9.53
CA ILE A 98 -5.21 -1.23 -8.50
C ILE A 98 -5.68 -1.73 -7.15
N LEU A 99 -4.76 -1.78 -6.19
CA LEU A 99 -5.05 -1.97 -4.79
C LEU A 99 -4.92 -0.61 -4.08
N ASP A 100 -6.06 0.06 -3.87
CA ASP A 100 -6.11 1.35 -3.17
C ASP A 100 -6.08 1.11 -1.66
N THR A 101 -4.97 1.46 -1.02
CA THR A 101 -4.71 1.17 0.39
C THR A 101 -5.21 2.28 1.30
N PRO A 102 -5.51 2.01 2.58
CA PRO A 102 -5.73 3.07 3.55
C PRO A 102 -4.50 3.97 3.68
N GLY A 103 -4.71 5.29 3.73
CA GLY A 103 -3.60 6.24 3.97
C GLY A 103 -3.31 6.50 5.45
N HIS A 104 -4.27 6.22 6.33
CA HIS A 104 -4.15 6.52 7.75
C HIS A 104 -3.28 5.48 8.48
N GLN A 105 -2.41 5.95 9.38
CA GLN A 105 -1.47 5.09 10.12
C GLN A 105 -2.14 3.97 10.92
N ASP A 106 -3.36 4.19 11.41
CA ASP A 106 -4.12 3.19 12.16
C ASP A 106 -4.41 1.92 11.34
N PHE A 107 -4.38 2.01 10.01
CA PHE A 107 -4.63 0.90 9.08
C PHE A 107 -3.37 0.45 8.32
N CYS A 108 -2.18 0.75 8.84
CA CYS A 108 -0.93 0.42 8.15
C CYS A 108 -0.73 -1.10 7.96
N GLU A 109 -1.23 -1.95 8.86
CA GLU A 109 -1.15 -3.41 8.70
C GLU A 109 -1.91 -3.89 7.46
N ASP A 110 -3.09 -3.33 7.16
CA ASP A 110 -3.82 -3.66 5.91
C ASP A 110 -3.02 -3.25 4.67
N THR A 111 -2.36 -2.08 4.74
CA THR A 111 -1.45 -1.63 3.68
C THR A 111 -0.25 -2.56 3.52
N TYR A 112 0.37 -3.00 4.60
CA TYR A 112 1.50 -3.93 4.54
C TYR A 112 1.10 -5.27 3.92
N ARG A 113 -0.05 -5.84 4.32
CA ARG A 113 -0.60 -7.06 3.72
C ARG A 113 -0.89 -6.87 2.23
N THR A 114 -1.47 -5.73 1.85
CA THR A 114 -1.74 -5.40 0.46
C THR A 114 -0.46 -5.36 -0.38
N LEU A 115 0.64 -4.83 0.16
CA LEU A 115 1.93 -4.82 -0.52
C LEU A 115 2.50 -6.23 -0.76
N THR A 116 2.00 -7.27 -0.10
CA THR A 116 2.37 -8.65 -0.42
C THR A 116 1.73 -9.19 -1.70
N ALA A 117 0.64 -8.57 -2.13
CA ALA A 117 -0.18 -9.01 -3.26
C ALA A 117 0.09 -8.25 -4.56
N VAL A 118 1.09 -7.36 -4.58
CA VAL A 118 1.37 -6.51 -5.74
C VAL A 118 2.77 -6.73 -6.28
N ASP A 119 2.92 -6.50 -7.58
CA ASP A 119 4.19 -6.61 -8.28
C ASP A 119 4.98 -5.31 -8.29
N SER A 120 4.31 -4.17 -8.01
CA SER A 120 4.93 -2.84 -7.91
C SER A 120 4.07 -1.90 -7.05
N ALA A 121 4.59 -0.71 -6.72
CA ALA A 121 3.83 0.30 -5.98
C ALA A 121 4.03 1.70 -6.56
N ILE A 122 3.01 2.56 -6.41
CA ILE A 122 3.11 4.00 -6.67
C ILE A 122 3.06 4.72 -5.32
N ILE A 123 4.12 5.45 -5.00
CA ILE A 123 4.22 6.28 -3.80
C ILE A 123 3.80 7.70 -4.15
N VAL A 124 2.78 8.22 -3.49
CA VAL A 124 2.33 9.59 -3.68
C VAL A 124 2.89 10.48 -2.57
N VAL A 125 3.64 11.51 -2.96
CA VAL A 125 4.26 12.48 -2.06
C VAL A 125 3.64 13.86 -2.28
N ASP A 126 3.39 14.60 -1.20
CA ASP A 126 2.92 15.99 -1.27
C ASP A 126 4.09 16.93 -1.55
N GLY A 127 4.10 17.65 -2.67
CA GLY A 127 5.18 18.55 -3.07
C GLY A 127 5.46 19.72 -2.10
N ALA A 128 4.53 20.04 -1.21
CA ALA A 128 4.76 21.04 -0.18
C ALA A 128 5.36 20.45 1.11
N LYS A 129 5.06 19.18 1.41
CA LYS A 129 5.44 18.51 2.65
C LYS A 129 6.69 17.65 2.54
N GLY A 130 6.93 17.06 1.36
CA GLY A 130 8.02 16.11 1.12
C GLY A 130 7.73 14.74 1.74
N VAL A 131 8.79 14.08 2.21
CA VAL A 131 8.73 12.72 2.78
C VAL A 131 8.21 12.75 4.21
N GLU A 132 7.02 12.21 4.41
CA GLU A 132 6.38 12.14 5.73
C GLU A 132 6.57 10.73 6.37
N THR A 133 6.36 10.64 7.68
CA THR A 133 6.65 9.43 8.48
C THR A 133 6.03 8.15 7.92
N GLN A 134 4.79 8.21 7.41
CA GLN A 134 4.15 7.02 6.85
C GLN A 134 4.81 6.60 5.53
N THR A 135 5.25 7.53 4.72
CA THR A 135 5.97 7.25 3.47
C THR A 135 7.24 6.46 3.72
N ARG A 136 8.02 6.83 4.77
CA ARG A 136 9.24 6.08 5.18
C ARG A 136 8.92 4.64 5.54
N LYS A 137 7.92 4.43 6.41
CA LYS A 137 7.51 3.08 6.84
C LYS A 137 7.05 2.21 5.67
N LEU A 138 6.28 2.78 4.75
CA LEU A 138 5.79 2.06 3.57
C LEU A 138 6.93 1.71 2.61
N MET A 139 7.90 2.61 2.42
CA MET A 139 9.08 2.33 1.61
C MET A 139 9.95 1.24 2.22
N GLU A 140 10.07 1.19 3.55
CA GLU A 140 10.77 0.11 4.24
C GLU A 140 10.17 -1.26 3.91
N VAL A 141 8.83 -1.37 3.91
CA VAL A 141 8.13 -2.61 3.51
C VAL A 141 8.37 -2.95 2.04
N CYS A 142 8.32 -1.97 1.14
CA CYS A 142 8.64 -2.19 -0.28
C CYS A 142 10.07 -2.73 -0.45
N ARG A 143 11.04 -2.15 0.29
CA ARG A 143 12.44 -2.58 0.26
C ARG A 143 12.64 -4.01 0.78
N MET A 144 11.99 -4.37 1.90
CA MET A 144 12.05 -5.74 2.45
C MET A 144 11.61 -6.80 1.45
N ARG A 145 10.75 -6.43 0.50
CA ARG A 145 10.18 -7.33 -0.51
C ARG A 145 10.77 -7.16 -1.91
N ASN A 146 11.71 -6.25 -2.09
CA ASN A 146 12.21 -5.83 -3.41
C ASN A 146 11.06 -5.46 -4.37
N THR A 147 10.05 -4.78 -3.85
CA THR A 147 8.93 -4.27 -4.65
C THR A 147 9.36 -2.98 -5.34
N PRO A 148 9.41 -2.93 -6.68
CA PRO A 148 9.77 -1.71 -7.39
C PRO A 148 8.74 -0.61 -7.15
N VAL A 149 9.22 0.63 -7.01
CA VAL A 149 8.37 1.78 -6.72
C VAL A 149 8.52 2.85 -7.77
N ILE A 150 7.42 3.52 -8.10
CA ILE A 150 7.40 4.79 -8.83
C ILE A 150 6.93 5.86 -7.86
N ILE A 151 7.54 7.03 -7.90
CA ILE A 151 7.19 8.13 -7.01
C ILE A 151 6.44 9.19 -7.82
N PHE A 152 5.29 9.63 -7.31
CA PHE A 152 4.52 10.74 -7.86
C PHE A 152 4.48 11.90 -6.89
N ILE A 153 5.22 12.97 -7.20
CA ILE A 153 5.22 14.21 -6.43
C ILE A 153 4.00 15.03 -6.87
N ASN A 154 3.00 15.08 -6.01
CA ASN A 154 1.69 15.62 -6.27
C ASN A 154 1.53 17.05 -5.76
N LYS A 155 0.56 17.78 -6.29
CA LYS A 155 0.15 19.12 -5.87
C LYS A 155 1.14 20.24 -6.27
N MET A 156 1.83 20.07 -7.38
CA MET A 156 2.74 21.09 -7.91
C MET A 156 2.04 22.41 -8.30
N ASP A 157 0.70 22.37 -8.42
CA ASP A 157 -0.17 23.55 -8.59
C ASP A 157 -0.31 24.42 -7.34
N ARG A 158 0.34 24.06 -6.23
CA ARG A 158 0.37 24.79 -4.98
C ARG A 158 1.77 25.24 -4.65
N GLU A 159 1.87 26.27 -3.81
CA GLU A 159 3.16 26.64 -3.25
C GLU A 159 3.77 25.44 -2.52
N GLY A 160 5.01 25.13 -2.84
CA GLY A 160 5.70 23.95 -2.37
C GLY A 160 7.21 24.18 -2.31
N ARG A 161 7.94 23.10 -2.11
CA ARG A 161 9.39 23.08 -2.04
C ARG A 161 9.99 22.99 -3.43
N ASP A 162 11.26 23.36 -3.53
CA ASP A 162 12.02 23.21 -4.77
C ASP A 162 12.06 21.73 -5.21
N PRO A 163 11.88 21.43 -6.53
CA PRO A 163 11.90 20.07 -7.02
C PRO A 163 13.21 19.31 -6.77
N PHE A 164 14.38 19.97 -6.84
CA PHE A 164 15.65 19.33 -6.51
C PHE A 164 15.79 19.01 -5.04
N ASP A 165 15.38 19.92 -4.13
CA ASP A 165 15.34 19.66 -2.69
C ASP A 165 14.45 18.46 -2.35
N LEU A 166 13.34 18.27 -3.10
CA LEU A 166 12.47 17.12 -2.93
C LEU A 166 13.13 15.81 -3.39
N LEU A 167 13.88 15.84 -4.49
CA LEU A 167 14.62 14.67 -4.98
C LEU A 167 15.73 14.25 -4.00
N ASP A 168 16.49 15.21 -3.49
CA ASP A 168 17.53 14.96 -2.49
C ASP A 168 16.93 14.34 -1.21
N GLU A 169 15.79 14.86 -0.73
CA GLU A 169 15.09 14.29 0.42
C GLU A 169 14.57 12.87 0.13
N LEU A 170 14.07 12.61 -1.07
CA LEU A 170 13.62 11.26 -1.45
C LEU A 170 14.77 10.26 -1.39
N GLU A 171 15.95 10.60 -1.91
CA GLU A 171 17.12 9.72 -1.87
C GLU A 171 17.61 9.49 -0.43
N GLU A 172 17.74 10.57 0.35
CA GLU A 172 18.21 10.49 1.73
C GLU A 172 17.24 9.72 2.63
N GLU A 173 15.94 10.07 2.60
CA GLU A 173 14.95 9.52 3.53
C GLU A 173 14.40 8.16 3.11
N LEU A 174 14.28 7.91 1.82
CA LEU A 174 13.79 6.63 1.31
C LEU A 174 14.91 5.64 0.96
N GLN A 175 16.18 6.08 0.99
CA GLN A 175 17.37 5.25 0.71
C GLN A 175 17.22 4.47 -0.61
N ILE A 176 16.85 5.15 -1.67
CA ILE A 176 16.72 4.62 -3.02
C ILE A 176 17.18 5.69 -4.00
N SER A 177 17.94 5.32 -5.03
CA SER A 177 18.28 6.25 -6.08
C SER A 177 17.04 6.65 -6.88
N VAL A 178 16.94 7.92 -7.25
CA VAL A 178 15.81 8.42 -8.02
C VAL A 178 16.22 8.84 -9.44
N ARG A 179 15.28 8.77 -10.37
CA ARG A 179 15.43 9.36 -11.70
C ARG A 179 14.16 10.11 -12.09
N PRO A 180 14.20 11.45 -12.22
CA PRO A 180 13.08 12.21 -12.76
C PRO A 180 12.79 11.83 -14.20
N LEU A 181 11.55 11.44 -14.50
CA LEU A 181 11.04 11.18 -15.84
C LEU A 181 10.09 12.26 -16.33
N SER A 182 9.68 13.16 -15.45
CA SER A 182 9.00 14.40 -15.80
C SER A 182 9.50 15.54 -14.94
N TRP A 183 9.34 16.79 -15.41
CA TRP A 183 9.77 17.98 -14.68
C TRP A 183 8.70 19.07 -14.68
N PRO A 184 8.43 19.73 -13.55
CA PRO A 184 7.43 20.78 -13.49
C PRO A 184 7.95 22.08 -14.09
N ILE A 185 7.11 22.76 -14.84
CA ILE A 185 7.39 24.10 -15.36
C ILE A 185 6.83 25.11 -14.38
N ASN A 186 7.71 25.60 -13.51
CA ASN A 186 7.36 26.37 -12.33
C ASN A 186 6.52 25.56 -11.29
N ILE A 187 6.24 26.19 -10.16
CA ILE A 187 5.43 25.62 -9.06
C ILE A 187 4.42 26.67 -8.57
N GLY A 188 3.41 26.23 -7.84
CA GLY A 188 2.42 27.08 -7.23
C GLY A 188 1.56 27.86 -8.22
N VAL A 189 1.37 29.14 -7.96
CA VAL A 189 0.55 30.02 -8.83
C VAL A 189 1.14 30.17 -10.23
N LYS A 190 2.45 30.01 -10.38
CA LYS A 190 3.16 30.10 -11.66
C LYS A 190 3.23 28.77 -12.43
N PHE A 191 2.70 27.71 -11.88
CA PHE A 191 2.72 26.38 -12.50
C PHE A 191 2.08 26.41 -13.88
N LYS A 192 2.83 26.09 -14.92
CA LYS A 192 2.40 26.10 -16.32
C LYS A 192 2.08 24.74 -16.88
N GLY A 193 2.65 23.69 -16.29
CA GLY A 193 2.51 22.32 -16.78
C GLY A 193 3.69 21.45 -16.38
N VAL A 194 3.83 20.34 -17.08
CA VAL A 194 4.88 19.35 -16.86
C VAL A 194 5.54 19.00 -18.18
N TYR A 195 6.85 18.93 -18.21
CA TYR A 195 7.61 18.38 -19.33
C TYR A 195 7.94 16.92 -19.05
N ASN A 196 7.48 16.00 -19.90
CA ASN A 196 7.81 14.58 -19.83
C ASN A 196 9.17 14.35 -20.49
N ILE A 197 10.22 14.17 -19.70
CA ILE A 197 11.58 13.94 -20.14
C ILE A 197 11.69 12.60 -20.88
N TYR A 198 10.96 11.58 -20.42
CA TYR A 198 11.01 10.22 -20.97
C TYR A 198 10.42 10.11 -22.38
N GLU A 199 9.36 10.87 -22.67
CA GLU A 199 8.68 10.86 -23.98
C GLU A 199 8.93 12.13 -24.81
N ASN A 200 9.66 13.11 -24.30
CA ASN A 200 9.88 14.43 -24.92
C ASN A 200 8.55 15.14 -25.27
N LYS A 201 7.64 15.22 -24.29
CA LYS A 201 6.30 15.82 -24.47
C LYS A 201 6.02 16.90 -23.45
N LEU A 202 5.35 17.95 -23.90
CA LEU A 202 4.94 19.08 -23.07
C LEU A 202 3.44 18.98 -22.77
N ASP A 203 3.11 18.92 -21.49
CA ASP A 203 1.74 19.01 -20.98
C ASP A 203 1.48 20.38 -20.39
N LEU A 204 0.67 21.18 -21.08
CA LEU A 204 0.35 22.55 -20.67
C LEU A 204 -0.91 22.64 -19.81
N PHE A 205 -0.86 23.51 -18.83
CA PHE A 205 -1.97 23.80 -17.94
C PHE A 205 -3.07 24.65 -18.63
N LYS A 206 -4.26 24.05 -18.79
CA LYS A 206 -5.50 24.83 -19.02
C LYS A 206 -6.39 24.64 -17.80
N PRO A 207 -6.89 25.70 -17.16
CA PRO A 207 -7.68 25.61 -15.93
C PRO A 207 -9.10 25.08 -16.18
N ASP A 208 -9.22 23.93 -16.82
CA ASP A 208 -10.48 23.22 -17.06
C ASP A 208 -10.45 21.88 -16.32
N LYS A 209 -11.26 21.77 -15.25
CA LYS A 209 -11.31 20.60 -14.36
C LYS A 209 -11.87 19.33 -15.00
N GLN A 210 -12.34 19.36 -16.22
CA GLN A 210 -13.10 18.29 -16.86
C GLN A 210 -12.47 17.69 -18.12
N ARG A 211 -11.41 18.26 -18.68
CA ARG A 211 -10.86 17.79 -19.96
C ARG A 211 -9.35 17.60 -19.93
N VAL A 212 -8.94 16.63 -20.71
CA VAL A 212 -7.55 16.33 -21.06
C VAL A 212 -6.85 17.60 -21.55
N THR A 213 -5.69 17.87 -21.00
CA THR A 213 -4.76 18.90 -21.39
C THR A 213 -4.37 18.78 -22.85
N GLU A 214 -4.06 19.89 -23.48
CA GLU A 214 -3.45 19.90 -24.79
C GLU A 214 -2.03 19.36 -24.67
N LYS A 215 -1.78 18.20 -25.28
CA LYS A 215 -0.46 17.59 -25.36
C LYS A 215 0.20 18.05 -26.63
N VAL A 216 1.39 18.60 -26.50
CA VAL A 216 2.19 19.02 -27.63
C VAL A 216 3.50 18.26 -27.59
N GLU A 217 3.81 17.54 -28.65
CA GLU A 217 5.14 16.95 -28.82
C GLU A 217 6.11 18.08 -29.21
N VAL A 218 6.96 18.46 -28.26
CA VAL A 218 7.94 19.54 -28.46
C VAL A 218 9.29 19.04 -27.98
N ASP A 219 10.26 19.10 -28.88
CA ASP A 219 11.67 18.90 -28.54
C ASP A 219 12.12 20.03 -27.60
N ILE A 220 12.82 19.69 -26.53
CA ILE A 220 13.31 20.65 -25.52
C ILE A 220 14.20 21.74 -26.15
N ASN A 221 14.91 21.41 -27.24
CA ASN A 221 15.79 22.32 -27.96
C ASN A 221 15.08 23.13 -29.06
N SER A 222 13.77 22.85 -29.28
CA SER A 222 12.99 23.57 -30.27
C SER A 222 12.65 24.99 -29.83
N THR A 223 12.57 25.94 -30.75
CA THR A 223 12.02 27.28 -30.53
C THR A 223 10.53 27.28 -30.24
N GLU A 224 9.80 26.20 -30.61
CA GLU A 224 8.40 26.02 -30.30
C GLU A 224 8.16 25.95 -28.77
N LEU A 225 9.13 25.46 -28.02
CA LEU A 225 9.05 25.46 -26.56
C LEU A 225 8.89 26.88 -26.01
N GLU A 226 9.64 27.84 -26.53
CA GLU A 226 9.59 29.25 -26.14
C GLU A 226 8.24 29.90 -26.48
N GLU A 227 7.62 29.50 -27.58
CA GLU A 227 6.29 29.99 -27.98
C GLU A 227 5.23 29.50 -27.00
N HIS A 228 5.36 28.30 -26.45
CA HIS A 228 4.40 27.70 -25.53
C HIS A 228 4.54 28.18 -24.07
N ILE A 229 5.75 28.28 -23.57
CA ILE A 229 5.98 28.57 -22.12
C ILE A 229 6.70 29.90 -21.85
N GLY A 230 7.22 30.55 -22.90
CA GLY A 230 7.98 31.76 -22.82
C GLY A 230 9.50 31.51 -22.69
N GLU A 231 10.30 32.48 -23.15
CA GLU A 231 11.75 32.36 -23.28
C GLU A 231 12.45 32.06 -21.94
N GLN A 232 12.03 32.73 -20.88
CA GLN A 232 12.62 32.54 -19.54
C GLN A 232 12.41 31.14 -18.99
N ASP A 233 11.16 30.63 -19.06
CA ASP A 233 10.83 29.31 -18.52
C ASP A 233 11.38 28.19 -19.41
N ALA A 234 11.46 28.40 -20.73
CA ALA A 234 12.09 27.46 -21.63
C ALA A 234 13.59 27.32 -21.36
N LYS A 235 14.27 28.43 -21.08
CA LYS A 235 15.67 28.42 -20.69
C LYS A 235 15.85 27.69 -19.36
N GLN A 236 15.07 28.02 -18.33
CA GLN A 236 15.15 27.36 -17.03
C GLN A 236 14.91 25.84 -17.16
N LEU A 237 13.91 25.43 -17.94
CA LEU A 237 13.64 24.01 -18.17
C LEU A 237 14.82 23.29 -18.82
N ARG A 238 15.49 23.92 -19.81
CA ARG A 238 16.70 23.35 -20.45
C ARG A 238 17.83 23.19 -19.44
N ASP A 239 18.09 24.24 -18.65
CA ASP A 239 19.14 24.23 -17.63
C ASP A 239 18.84 23.13 -16.57
N ASP A 240 17.59 22.98 -16.15
CA ASP A 240 17.16 21.95 -15.18
C ASP A 240 17.32 20.54 -15.74
N VAL A 241 16.90 20.30 -17.00
CA VAL A 241 17.02 18.98 -17.65
C VAL A 241 18.49 18.61 -17.89
N GLU A 242 19.34 19.57 -18.28
CA GLU A 242 20.79 19.35 -18.41
C GLU A 242 21.40 18.95 -17.05
N LEU A 243 20.98 19.61 -15.97
CA LEU A 243 21.42 19.26 -14.61
C LEU A 243 20.95 17.84 -14.21
N ILE A 244 19.69 17.50 -14.48
CA ILE A 244 19.14 16.16 -14.23
C ILE A 244 19.98 15.10 -14.96
N ASP A 245 20.28 15.30 -16.23
CA ASP A 245 21.05 14.33 -17.03
C ASP A 245 22.52 14.23 -16.57
N GLY A 246 23.05 15.29 -15.94
CA GLY A 246 24.39 15.30 -15.40
C GLY A 246 24.52 14.67 -14.00
N VAL A 247 23.48 14.71 -13.18
CA VAL A 247 23.52 14.31 -11.78
C VAL A 247 22.90 12.92 -11.55
N TYR A 248 21.76 12.63 -12.19
CA TYR A 248 21.03 11.38 -11.95
C TYR A 248 21.39 10.32 -13.02
N PRO A 249 21.36 9.02 -12.64
CA PRO A 249 21.65 7.94 -13.58
C PRO A 249 20.67 7.92 -14.76
N GLU A 250 21.10 7.46 -15.92
CA GLU A 250 20.19 7.20 -17.03
C GLU A 250 19.14 6.16 -16.64
N PHE A 251 17.89 6.39 -17.05
CA PHE A 251 16.81 5.48 -16.70
C PHE A 251 16.90 4.17 -17.46
N ASP A 252 16.94 3.08 -16.73
CA ASP A 252 16.86 1.72 -17.24
C ASP A 252 15.72 0.95 -16.55
N VAL A 253 14.94 0.20 -17.36
CA VAL A 253 13.76 -0.54 -16.87
C VAL A 253 14.16 -1.67 -15.93
N GLU A 254 15.31 -2.29 -16.14
CA GLU A 254 15.75 -3.41 -15.28
C GLU A 254 16.20 -2.91 -13.89
N THR A 255 16.85 -1.75 -13.81
CA THR A 255 17.21 -1.13 -12.53
C THR A 255 15.97 -0.69 -11.73
N TYR A 256 14.90 -0.28 -12.43
CA TYR A 256 13.60 -0.07 -11.79
C TYR A 256 13.00 -1.38 -11.29
N ARG A 257 12.96 -2.44 -12.12
CA ARG A 257 12.37 -3.73 -11.76
C ARG A 257 13.11 -4.46 -10.65
N SER A 258 14.41 -4.21 -10.50
CA SER A 258 15.23 -4.70 -9.39
C SER A 258 15.07 -3.87 -8.10
N ALA A 259 14.27 -2.79 -8.14
CA ALA A 259 14.05 -1.86 -7.03
C ALA A 259 15.31 -1.08 -6.61
N GLU A 260 16.24 -0.84 -7.53
CA GLU A 260 17.46 -0.06 -7.30
C GLU A 260 17.23 1.43 -7.59
N VAL A 261 16.40 1.75 -8.60
CA VAL A 261 16.08 3.13 -9.00
C VAL A 261 14.58 3.33 -9.03
N ALA A 262 14.11 4.44 -8.46
CA ALA A 262 12.71 4.85 -8.49
C ALA A 262 12.51 5.97 -9.53
N PRO A 263 11.72 5.74 -10.60
CA PRO A 263 11.27 6.81 -11.48
C PRO A 263 10.43 7.82 -10.72
N VAL A 264 10.65 9.11 -10.96
CA VAL A 264 9.90 10.20 -10.31
C VAL A 264 9.11 10.99 -11.36
N PHE A 265 7.83 11.16 -11.07
CA PHE A 265 6.92 12.01 -11.83
C PHE A 265 6.42 13.16 -10.97
N PHE A 266 6.35 14.34 -11.55
CA PHE A 266 5.77 15.52 -10.95
C PHE A 266 4.40 15.81 -11.55
N GLY A 267 3.47 16.33 -10.76
CA GLY A 267 2.17 16.68 -11.30
C GLY A 267 1.16 17.22 -10.30
N SER A 268 -0.07 17.30 -10.76
CA SER A 268 -1.25 17.63 -9.94
C SER A 268 -2.40 16.68 -10.28
N ALA A 269 -2.65 15.72 -9.42
CA ALA A 269 -3.73 14.76 -9.60
C ALA A 269 -5.11 15.46 -9.67
N LEU A 270 -5.32 16.54 -8.91
CA LEU A 270 -6.56 17.28 -8.93
C LEU A 270 -6.88 17.86 -10.33
N ASN A 271 -5.84 18.37 -11.00
CA ASN A 271 -5.94 19.06 -12.27
C ASN A 271 -5.53 18.19 -13.48
N ASN A 272 -5.30 16.88 -13.30
CA ASN A 272 -4.92 15.88 -14.32
C ASN A 272 -3.51 16.03 -14.91
N PHE A 273 -2.59 16.80 -14.28
CA PHE A 273 -1.23 16.99 -14.78
C PHE A 273 -0.31 15.88 -14.38
N GLY A 274 0.50 15.39 -15.32
CA GLY A 274 1.47 14.34 -15.12
C GLY A 274 0.83 12.96 -14.80
N VAL A 275 -0.48 12.86 -14.69
CA VAL A 275 -1.17 11.64 -14.28
C VAL A 275 -1.26 10.62 -15.41
N GLN A 276 -1.59 11.07 -16.61
CA GLN A 276 -1.69 10.18 -17.77
C GLN A 276 -0.30 9.74 -18.22
N GLU A 277 0.70 10.61 -18.12
CA GLU A 277 2.10 10.34 -18.39
C GLU A 277 2.64 9.28 -17.43
N LEU A 278 2.35 9.43 -16.16
CA LEU A 278 2.64 8.42 -15.15
C LEU A 278 2.00 7.08 -15.51
N LEU A 279 0.71 7.04 -15.85
CA LEU A 279 0.02 5.81 -16.20
C LEU A 279 0.57 5.18 -17.49
N ASN A 280 0.82 5.98 -18.53
CA ASN A 280 1.41 5.52 -19.79
C ASN A 280 2.80 4.90 -19.60
N CYS A 281 3.64 5.55 -18.81
CA CYS A 281 4.96 5.01 -18.47
C CYS A 281 4.83 3.75 -17.63
N PHE A 282 4.01 3.80 -16.58
CA PHE A 282 3.78 2.70 -15.65
C PHE A 282 3.42 1.39 -16.36
N VAL A 283 2.43 1.38 -17.26
CA VAL A 283 2.00 0.16 -17.94
C VAL A 283 3.09 -0.47 -18.81
N LYS A 284 4.02 0.34 -19.31
CA LYS A 284 5.14 -0.12 -20.13
C LYS A 284 6.28 -0.71 -19.30
N ILE A 285 6.65 -0.07 -18.17
CA ILE A 285 7.83 -0.44 -17.38
C ILE A 285 7.53 -1.39 -16.23
N ALA A 286 6.33 -1.33 -15.63
CA ALA A 286 5.95 -2.17 -14.51
C ALA A 286 6.06 -3.65 -14.85
N PRO A 287 6.50 -4.49 -13.91
CA PRO A 287 6.58 -5.92 -14.14
C PRO A 287 5.20 -6.53 -14.37
N SER A 288 5.15 -7.61 -15.14
CA SER A 288 4.06 -8.59 -15.13
C SER A 288 4.09 -9.39 -13.83
N PRO A 289 3.07 -10.22 -13.55
CA PRO A 289 3.07 -11.09 -12.37
C PRO A 289 4.38 -11.86 -12.20
N LYS A 290 4.97 -11.77 -10.99
CA LYS A 290 6.26 -12.37 -10.67
C LYS A 290 6.09 -13.76 -10.05
N PRO A 291 7.10 -14.66 -10.19
CA PRO A 291 7.16 -15.88 -9.42
C PRO A 291 7.06 -15.60 -7.92
N THR A 292 6.23 -16.38 -7.22
CA THR A 292 6.01 -16.20 -5.78
C THR A 292 6.55 -17.39 -5.01
N LYS A 293 7.37 -17.13 -3.99
CA LYS A 293 7.99 -18.16 -3.16
C LYS A 293 7.02 -18.64 -2.07
N ALA A 294 6.64 -19.90 -2.11
CA ALA A 294 6.05 -20.64 -0.99
C ALA A 294 7.16 -21.31 -0.17
N GLU A 295 6.82 -21.88 0.98
CA GLU A 295 7.80 -22.63 1.82
C GLU A 295 8.34 -23.85 1.08
N GLU A 296 7.48 -24.54 0.35
CA GLU A 296 7.79 -25.80 -0.31
C GLU A 296 8.50 -25.60 -1.66
N ARG A 297 8.13 -24.55 -2.40
CA ARG A 297 8.68 -24.24 -3.73
C ARG A 297 8.35 -22.85 -4.21
N THR A 298 8.95 -22.43 -5.31
CA THR A 298 8.50 -21.26 -6.07
C THR A 298 7.34 -21.62 -6.99
N VAL A 299 6.31 -20.79 -7.04
CA VAL A 299 5.15 -20.90 -7.91
C VAL A 299 5.34 -19.93 -9.07
N GLU A 300 5.34 -20.47 -10.29
CA GLU A 300 5.50 -19.68 -11.52
C GLU A 300 4.13 -19.24 -12.05
N PRO A 301 4.01 -18.00 -12.57
CA PRO A 301 2.73 -17.52 -13.12
C PRO A 301 2.18 -18.34 -14.29
N GLU A 302 3.06 -19.02 -15.04
CA GLU A 302 2.72 -19.83 -16.22
C GLU A 302 2.27 -21.25 -15.88
N GLU A 303 2.19 -21.60 -14.60
CA GLU A 303 1.76 -22.95 -14.19
C GLU A 303 0.32 -23.24 -14.61
N GLN A 304 0.08 -24.47 -15.05
CA GLN A 304 -1.25 -24.89 -15.48
C GLN A 304 -2.22 -25.09 -14.32
N LYS A 305 -1.70 -25.42 -13.13
CA LYS A 305 -2.49 -25.60 -11.92
C LYS A 305 -2.79 -24.26 -11.28
N PHE A 306 -4.03 -24.09 -10.86
CA PHE A 306 -4.42 -22.90 -10.12
C PHE A 306 -3.78 -22.87 -8.73
N THR A 307 -3.15 -21.75 -8.42
CA THR A 307 -2.64 -21.42 -7.09
C THR A 307 -3.03 -19.98 -6.78
N GLY A 308 -3.56 -19.73 -5.60
CA GLY A 308 -3.95 -18.40 -5.15
C GLY A 308 -3.64 -18.21 -3.67
N PHE A 309 -3.25 -17.00 -3.31
CA PHE A 309 -3.03 -16.58 -1.93
C PHE A 309 -4.02 -15.47 -1.57
N ILE A 310 -4.77 -15.67 -0.49
CA ILE A 310 -5.72 -14.69 0.02
C ILE A 310 -5.01 -13.81 1.04
N PHE A 311 -4.39 -12.74 0.56
CA PHE A 311 -3.48 -11.90 1.34
C PHE A 311 -4.09 -11.27 2.62
N LYS A 312 -5.39 -11.06 2.68
CA LYS A 312 -6.05 -10.53 3.89
C LYS A 312 -6.18 -11.56 5.00
N ILE A 313 -6.41 -12.83 4.64
CA ILE A 313 -6.72 -13.91 5.59
C ILE A 313 -5.50 -14.82 5.78
N GLY A 314 -4.61 -14.88 4.80
CA GLY A 314 -3.43 -15.74 4.82
C GLY A 314 -3.66 -17.15 4.28
N ASP A 315 -4.87 -17.44 3.77
CA ASP A 315 -5.22 -18.76 3.22
C ASP A 315 -4.64 -18.96 1.81
N THR A 316 -4.31 -20.20 1.51
CA THR A 316 -3.85 -20.64 0.19
C THR A 316 -4.89 -21.53 -0.49
N LEU A 317 -5.18 -21.23 -1.75
CA LEU A 317 -6.05 -22.05 -2.61
C LEU A 317 -5.20 -22.76 -3.65
N THR A 318 -5.31 -24.09 -3.73
CA THR A 318 -4.54 -24.90 -4.70
C THR A 318 -5.38 -26.02 -5.28
N GLU A 319 -4.97 -26.54 -6.43
CA GLU A 319 -5.52 -27.77 -7.03
C GLU A 319 -4.82 -29.03 -6.47
N GLY A 320 -5.03 -29.31 -5.16
CA GLY A 320 -4.58 -30.53 -4.49
C GLY A 320 -3.11 -30.58 -4.07
N GLU A 321 -2.41 -29.46 -4.15
CA GLU A 321 -1.04 -29.29 -3.65
C GLU A 321 -1.06 -28.58 -2.29
N LYS A 322 -0.17 -28.96 -1.37
CA LYS A 322 0.01 -28.22 -0.11
C LYS A 322 1.11 -27.20 -0.30
N LEU A 323 0.72 -25.93 -0.28
CA LEU A 323 1.61 -24.78 -0.37
C LEU A 323 1.32 -23.81 0.76
N HIS A 324 2.37 -23.26 1.36
CA HIS A 324 2.30 -22.26 2.39
C HIS A 324 3.02 -20.99 1.92
N PHE A 325 2.27 -19.93 1.67
CA PHE A 325 2.85 -18.62 1.40
C PHE A 325 3.04 -17.87 2.71
N ARG A 326 4.25 -17.37 2.95
CA ARG A 326 4.51 -16.51 4.09
C ARG A 326 3.87 -15.15 3.84
N GLY A 327 2.90 -14.79 4.68
CA GLY A 327 2.37 -13.45 4.79
C GLY A 327 3.35 -12.48 5.43
N LEU A 328 2.89 -11.28 5.76
CA LEU A 328 3.61 -10.42 6.69
C LEU A 328 3.23 -10.81 8.13
N PRO A 329 4.20 -10.83 9.05
CA PRO A 329 3.91 -11.08 10.46
C PRO A 329 3.00 -9.99 11.03
N SER A 330 2.16 -10.35 11.98
CA SER A 330 1.43 -9.36 12.78
C SER A 330 2.39 -8.70 13.77
N PHE A 331 2.44 -7.37 13.75
CA PHE A 331 3.27 -6.60 14.68
C PHE A 331 2.57 -6.43 16.03
N SER A 332 3.35 -6.21 17.10
CA SER A 332 2.78 -5.92 18.42
C SER A 332 1.90 -4.66 18.35
N PRO A 333 0.64 -4.72 18.81
CA PRO A 333 -0.23 -3.56 18.88
C PRO A 333 0.32 -2.43 19.76
N GLU A 334 -0.14 -1.21 19.48
CA GLU A 334 0.23 -0.02 20.26
C GLU A 334 -0.86 0.37 21.28
N MET A 335 -2.11 -0.04 21.02
CA MET A 335 -3.25 0.27 21.88
C MET A 335 -4.05 -0.98 22.21
N PHE A 336 -4.54 -1.04 23.44
CA PHE A 336 -5.27 -2.21 23.96
C PHE A 336 -6.53 -1.78 24.70
N LYS A 337 -7.64 -2.51 24.49
CA LYS A 337 -8.87 -2.36 25.26
C LYS A 337 -9.53 -3.70 25.49
N TYR A 338 -10.16 -3.86 26.63
CA TYR A 338 -11.10 -4.95 26.82
C TYR A 338 -12.34 -4.72 25.97
N ILE A 339 -12.86 -5.79 25.38
CA ILE A 339 -14.16 -5.78 24.71
C ILE A 339 -15.16 -6.53 25.55
N GLU A 340 -16.25 -5.87 25.90
CA GLU A 340 -17.33 -6.42 26.70
C GLU A 340 -18.64 -6.42 25.92
N ASN A 341 -19.45 -7.43 26.18
CA ASN A 341 -20.78 -7.53 25.59
C ASN A 341 -21.74 -6.58 26.31
N ASP A 342 -22.39 -5.68 25.59
CA ASP A 342 -23.36 -4.75 26.13
C ASP A 342 -24.79 -5.34 26.16
N ASP A 343 -25.05 -6.40 25.39
CA ASP A 343 -26.32 -7.12 25.34
C ASP A 343 -26.11 -8.62 25.54
N PRO A 344 -26.42 -9.18 26.76
CA PRO A 344 -26.25 -10.60 27.03
C PRO A 344 -26.92 -11.54 26.03
N MET A 345 -28.03 -11.12 25.41
CA MET A 345 -28.75 -11.90 24.39
C MET A 345 -28.00 -12.02 23.07
N LYS A 346 -27.02 -11.16 22.85
CA LYS A 346 -26.24 -11.08 21.61
C LYS A 346 -24.82 -11.65 21.76
N ALA A 347 -24.52 -12.38 22.83
CA ALA A 347 -23.17 -12.89 23.09
C ALA A 347 -22.59 -13.73 21.93
N LYS A 348 -23.41 -14.59 21.31
CA LYS A 348 -22.99 -15.40 20.16
C LYS A 348 -22.72 -14.58 18.92
N GLN A 349 -23.52 -13.54 18.67
CA GLN A 349 -23.33 -12.62 17.53
C GLN A 349 -22.05 -11.81 17.73
N LEU A 350 -21.81 -11.30 18.95
CA LEU A 350 -20.59 -10.57 19.27
C LEU A 350 -19.35 -11.45 19.06
N GLU A 351 -19.39 -12.69 19.57
CA GLU A 351 -18.27 -13.63 19.42
C GLU A 351 -18.00 -13.97 17.97
N LYS A 352 -19.06 -14.23 17.18
CA LYS A 352 -18.93 -14.45 15.74
C LYS A 352 -18.34 -13.24 15.05
N GLY A 353 -18.84 -12.04 15.35
CA GLY A 353 -18.34 -10.79 14.76
C GLY A 353 -16.88 -10.54 15.10
N ILE A 354 -16.47 -10.69 16.36
CA ILE A 354 -15.07 -10.55 16.76
C ILE A 354 -14.20 -11.51 15.97
N ASN A 355 -14.54 -12.80 15.92
CA ASN A 355 -13.73 -13.80 15.24
C ASN A 355 -13.58 -13.46 13.74
N GLN A 356 -14.66 -13.10 13.05
CA GLN A 356 -14.61 -12.74 11.63
C GLN A 356 -13.79 -11.47 11.36
N LEU A 357 -13.93 -10.43 12.20
CA LEU A 357 -13.13 -9.21 12.07
C LEU A 357 -11.63 -9.48 12.33
N MET A 358 -11.32 -10.40 13.25
CA MET A 358 -9.94 -10.81 13.47
C MET A 358 -9.40 -11.68 12.32
N ASP A 359 -10.26 -12.53 11.70
CA ASP A 359 -9.92 -13.28 10.48
C ASP A 359 -9.51 -12.35 9.33
N GLU A 360 -10.23 -11.22 9.19
CA GLU A 360 -9.90 -10.19 8.21
C GLU A 360 -8.65 -9.37 8.58
N GLY A 361 -8.08 -9.59 9.78
CA GLY A 361 -6.89 -8.89 10.25
C GLY A 361 -7.10 -7.43 10.60
N VAL A 362 -8.33 -7.03 10.94
CA VAL A 362 -8.66 -5.65 11.33
C VAL A 362 -7.97 -5.26 12.64
N ALA A 363 -7.75 -6.23 13.55
CA ALA A 363 -7.06 -6.06 14.83
C ALA A 363 -6.58 -7.42 15.34
N GLN A 364 -5.96 -7.44 16.51
CA GLN A 364 -5.49 -8.66 17.16
C GLN A 364 -6.31 -8.97 18.42
N LEU A 365 -6.61 -10.24 18.63
CA LEU A 365 -7.34 -10.73 19.79
C LEU A 365 -6.40 -11.46 20.75
N PHE A 366 -6.45 -11.06 22.02
CA PHE A 366 -5.77 -11.73 23.11
C PHE A 366 -6.78 -12.15 24.18
N VAL A 367 -6.66 -13.36 24.68
CA VAL A 367 -7.47 -13.86 25.80
C VAL A 367 -6.57 -13.95 27.01
N ASN A 368 -6.81 -13.09 28.01
CA ASN A 368 -6.05 -13.06 29.24
C ASN A 368 -6.28 -14.37 30.02
N GLN A 369 -5.21 -15.06 30.39
CA GLN A 369 -5.31 -16.37 31.05
C GLN A 369 -5.74 -16.29 32.50
N PHE A 370 -5.52 -15.16 33.18
CA PHE A 370 -5.87 -14.96 34.58
C PHE A 370 -7.37 -14.77 34.77
N ASN A 371 -8.03 -13.98 33.93
CA ASN A 371 -9.42 -13.60 34.09
C ASN A 371 -10.35 -13.99 32.95
N GLY A 372 -9.81 -14.58 31.85
CA GLY A 372 -10.56 -15.01 30.68
C GLY A 372 -11.11 -13.86 29.84
N ARG A 373 -10.80 -12.59 30.16
CA ARG A 373 -11.29 -11.43 29.41
C ARG A 373 -10.62 -11.31 28.05
N LYS A 374 -11.39 -10.87 27.06
CA LYS A 374 -10.93 -10.60 25.70
C LYS A 374 -10.35 -9.20 25.61
N ILE A 375 -9.13 -9.08 25.06
CA ILE A 375 -8.44 -7.83 24.81
C ILE A 375 -8.27 -7.70 23.30
N ILE A 376 -8.68 -6.57 22.77
CA ILE A 376 -8.40 -6.20 21.37
C ILE A 376 -7.19 -5.28 21.35
N GLY A 377 -6.20 -5.67 20.56
CA GLY A 377 -5.01 -4.88 20.26
C GLY A 377 -5.10 -4.25 18.88
N THR A 378 -4.80 -2.96 18.78
CA THR A 378 -4.85 -2.17 17.54
C THR A 378 -3.61 -1.29 17.41
N VAL A 379 -3.35 -0.78 16.22
CA VAL A 379 -2.32 0.23 15.99
C VAL A 379 -2.81 1.61 16.45
N GLY A 380 -4.09 1.92 16.26
CA GLY A 380 -4.61 3.23 16.61
C GLY A 380 -6.07 3.25 17.08
N GLN A 381 -6.48 4.42 17.56
CA GLN A 381 -7.81 4.62 18.17
C GLN A 381 -8.96 4.40 17.18
N LEU A 382 -8.77 4.78 15.93
CA LEU A 382 -9.81 4.73 14.89
C LEU A 382 -10.22 3.28 14.57
N GLN A 383 -9.32 2.31 14.71
CA GLN A 383 -9.64 0.90 14.52
C GLN A 383 -10.71 0.41 15.53
N PHE A 384 -10.67 0.87 16.79
CA PHE A 384 -11.72 0.53 17.75
C PHE A 384 -13.09 1.06 17.33
N GLU A 385 -13.16 2.26 16.74
CA GLU A 385 -14.41 2.85 16.26
C GLU A 385 -14.94 2.06 15.05
N VAL A 386 -14.06 1.64 14.15
CA VAL A 386 -14.42 0.82 13.00
C VAL A 386 -14.92 -0.56 13.43
N ILE A 387 -14.23 -1.21 14.36
CA ILE A 387 -14.65 -2.51 14.91
C ILE A 387 -16.02 -2.39 15.56
N GLN A 388 -16.24 -1.37 16.38
CA GLN A 388 -17.54 -1.14 17.03
C GLN A 388 -18.64 -0.91 15.98
N TYR A 389 -18.40 -0.03 15.01
CA TYR A 389 -19.34 0.24 13.93
C TYR A 389 -19.72 -1.03 13.17
N ARG A 390 -18.74 -1.86 12.81
CA ARG A 390 -18.96 -3.10 12.08
C ARG A 390 -19.71 -4.14 12.92
N LEU A 391 -19.35 -4.30 14.21
CA LEU A 391 -20.07 -5.19 15.13
C LEU A 391 -21.55 -4.79 15.27
N GLU A 392 -21.83 -3.51 15.37
CA GLU A 392 -23.21 -3.01 15.49
C GLU A 392 -24.01 -3.17 14.18
N ASN A 393 -23.42 -2.83 13.02
CA ASN A 393 -24.15 -2.76 11.75
C ASN A 393 -24.15 -4.07 10.96
N GLU A 394 -23.08 -4.87 11.02
CA GLU A 394 -22.97 -6.12 10.26
C GLU A 394 -23.44 -7.32 11.09
N TYR A 395 -23.17 -7.33 12.42
CA TYR A 395 -23.47 -8.45 13.31
C TYR A 395 -24.62 -8.17 14.27
N ASN A 396 -25.15 -6.95 14.28
CA ASN A 396 -26.21 -6.51 15.21
C ASN A 396 -25.84 -6.78 16.68
N ALA A 397 -24.57 -6.56 17.04
CA ALA A 397 -24.01 -6.82 18.36
C ALA A 397 -23.36 -5.54 18.90
N LYS A 398 -23.87 -5.03 20.01
CA LYS A 398 -23.29 -3.88 20.68
C LYS A 398 -22.17 -4.32 21.62
N CYS A 399 -21.07 -3.58 21.60
CA CYS A 399 -19.96 -3.80 22.51
C CYS A 399 -19.63 -2.54 23.30
N ARG A 400 -18.98 -2.71 24.44
CA ARG A 400 -18.43 -1.66 25.27
C ARG A 400 -16.93 -1.86 25.39
N TRP A 401 -16.21 -0.76 25.28
CA TRP A 401 -14.76 -0.72 25.46
C TRP A 401 -14.41 -0.32 26.89
N GLU A 402 -13.56 -1.12 27.52
CA GLU A 402 -12.95 -0.74 28.80
C GLU A 402 -11.43 -0.56 28.62
N PRO A 403 -10.86 0.52 29.14
CA PRO A 403 -9.43 0.77 28.99
C PRO A 403 -8.62 -0.30 29.76
N VAL A 404 -7.48 -0.68 29.20
CA VAL A 404 -6.46 -1.49 29.84
C VAL A 404 -5.10 -0.83 29.65
N HIS A 405 -4.33 -0.77 30.71
CA HIS A 405 -2.96 -0.23 30.62
C HIS A 405 -2.01 -1.36 30.27
N LEU A 406 -1.68 -1.45 29.00
CA LEU A 406 -0.66 -2.35 28.47
C LEU A 406 0.29 -1.55 27.58
N HIS A 407 1.56 -1.89 27.66
CA HIS A 407 2.63 -1.24 26.92
C HIS A 407 2.97 -2.00 25.64
N LYS A 408 3.10 -3.34 25.73
CA LYS A 408 3.48 -4.19 24.59
C LYS A 408 2.93 -5.62 24.75
N ALA A 409 2.61 -6.23 23.62
CA ALA A 409 2.38 -7.66 23.49
C ALA A 409 3.65 -8.31 22.93
N CYS A 410 4.13 -9.36 23.57
CA CYS A 410 5.31 -10.10 23.15
C CYS A 410 4.97 -11.57 23.04
N TRP A 411 5.19 -12.19 21.88
CA TRP A 411 5.16 -13.63 21.72
C TRP A 411 6.44 -14.21 22.36
N ILE A 412 6.27 -15.25 23.13
CA ILE A 412 7.37 -15.83 23.91
C ILE A 412 7.73 -17.21 23.40
N GLU A 413 9.03 -17.45 23.27
CA GLU A 413 9.61 -18.71 22.88
C GLU A 413 10.80 -19.03 23.78
N SER A 414 11.02 -20.31 24.12
CA SER A 414 12.21 -20.78 24.80
C SER A 414 12.53 -22.21 24.39
N ASP A 415 13.83 -22.49 24.25
CA ASP A 415 14.35 -23.84 24.10
C ASP A 415 14.38 -24.62 25.44
N ASP A 416 14.20 -23.87 26.57
CA ASP A 416 14.09 -24.41 27.92
C ASP A 416 12.64 -24.43 28.38
N ALA A 417 12.02 -25.61 28.33
CA ALA A 417 10.62 -25.80 28.70
C ALA A 417 10.36 -25.55 30.21
N ASP A 418 11.34 -25.85 31.07
CA ASP A 418 11.22 -25.66 32.52
C ASP A 418 11.25 -24.15 32.87
N GLU A 419 12.13 -23.39 32.25
CA GLU A 419 12.18 -21.93 32.42
C GLU A 419 10.91 -21.26 31.87
N LEU A 420 10.41 -21.71 30.71
CA LEU A 420 9.16 -21.22 30.14
C LEU A 420 7.96 -21.47 31.09
N ASP A 421 7.88 -22.65 31.67
CA ASP A 421 6.83 -22.98 32.64
C ASP A 421 6.94 -22.16 33.93
N GLN A 422 8.15 -21.93 34.43
CA GLN A 422 8.39 -21.05 35.56
C GLN A 422 7.98 -19.60 35.26
N PHE A 423 8.31 -19.12 34.06
CA PHE A 423 7.92 -17.80 33.60
C PHE A 423 6.39 -17.66 33.60
N LYS A 424 5.68 -18.57 32.96
CA LYS A 424 4.22 -18.58 32.89
C LYS A 424 3.58 -18.57 34.28
N LYS A 425 4.12 -19.33 35.22
CA LYS A 425 3.64 -19.35 36.60
C LYS A 425 3.91 -18.06 37.35
N ARG A 426 5.12 -17.49 37.24
CA ARG A 426 5.48 -16.23 37.91
C ARG A 426 4.80 -15.00 37.31
N LYS A 427 4.57 -15.00 36.02
CA LYS A 427 3.98 -13.89 35.30
C LYS A 427 2.52 -14.16 34.86
N TYR A 428 1.82 -15.11 35.53
CA TYR A 428 0.52 -15.60 35.13
C TYR A 428 -0.53 -14.52 34.85
N GLN A 429 -0.54 -13.44 35.60
CA GLN A 429 -1.47 -12.30 35.39
C GLN A 429 -1.24 -11.53 34.10
N TYR A 430 -0.02 -11.61 33.53
CA TYR A 430 0.36 -10.98 32.27
C TYR A 430 0.27 -11.93 31.07
N MET A 431 -0.08 -13.20 31.31
CA MET A 431 -0.16 -14.18 30.26
C MET A 431 -1.49 -14.11 29.53
N ALA A 432 -1.42 -14.20 28.21
CA ALA A 432 -2.56 -14.31 27.33
C ALA A 432 -2.30 -15.36 26.25
N LYS A 433 -3.37 -15.78 25.59
CA LYS A 433 -3.32 -16.52 24.33
C LYS A 433 -3.75 -15.60 23.21
N ASP A 434 -3.02 -15.66 22.09
CA ASP A 434 -3.53 -15.09 20.87
C ASP A 434 -4.59 -16.00 20.23
N ARG A 435 -5.08 -15.61 19.07
CA ARG A 435 -6.10 -16.38 18.36
C ARG A 435 -5.64 -17.78 17.96
N ASP A 436 -4.37 -17.95 17.61
CA ASP A 436 -3.77 -19.23 17.20
C ASP A 436 -3.38 -20.09 18.40
N GLY A 437 -3.66 -19.63 19.62
CA GLY A 437 -3.35 -20.32 20.86
C GLY A 437 -1.90 -20.18 21.33
N ARG A 438 -1.12 -19.31 20.71
CA ARG A 438 0.27 -19.04 21.09
C ARG A 438 0.34 -18.26 22.40
N ASP A 439 1.39 -18.46 23.17
CA ASP A 439 1.61 -17.75 24.42
C ASP A 439 2.10 -16.32 24.15
N VAL A 440 1.41 -15.37 24.76
CA VAL A 440 1.73 -13.95 24.66
C VAL A 440 1.89 -13.36 26.05
N PHE A 441 2.98 -12.65 26.26
CA PHE A 441 3.22 -11.85 27.45
C PHE A 441 2.77 -10.41 27.19
N LEU A 442 1.78 -9.95 27.97
CA LEU A 442 1.23 -8.61 27.89
C LEU A 442 1.87 -7.73 28.95
N ALA A 443 2.95 -7.04 28.61
CA ALA A 443 3.64 -6.16 29.55
C ALA A 443 2.84 -4.87 29.79
N ASP A 444 2.61 -4.49 31.04
CA ASP A 444 1.92 -3.24 31.41
C ASP A 444 2.84 -2.01 31.30
N SER A 445 4.14 -2.22 31.35
CA SER A 445 5.14 -1.14 31.26
C SER A 445 6.45 -1.65 30.66
N GLY A 446 7.25 -0.71 30.12
CA GLY A 446 8.60 -1.02 29.63
C GLY A 446 9.50 -1.56 30.73
N TYR A 447 9.29 -1.14 31.99
CA TYR A 447 10.02 -1.67 33.14
C TYR A 447 9.72 -3.16 33.37
N VAL A 448 8.45 -3.55 33.38
CA VAL A 448 8.04 -4.94 33.56
C VAL A 448 8.58 -5.83 32.46
N LEU A 449 8.62 -5.35 31.21
CA LEU A 449 9.22 -6.04 30.08
C LEU A 449 10.73 -6.22 30.28
N SER A 450 11.46 -5.14 30.61
CA SER A 450 12.90 -5.18 30.82
C SER A 450 13.28 -6.12 31.97
N MET A 451 12.54 -6.10 33.07
CA MET A 451 12.73 -7.03 34.20
C MET A 451 12.49 -8.48 33.80
N ALA A 452 11.43 -8.72 33.00
CA ALA A 452 11.14 -10.07 32.50
C ALA A 452 12.28 -10.60 31.62
N GLN A 453 12.86 -9.76 30.75
CA GLN A 453 14.00 -10.11 29.90
C GLN A 453 15.31 -10.35 30.69
N GLN A 454 15.50 -9.63 31.80
CA GLN A 454 16.66 -9.80 32.67
C GLN A 454 16.58 -11.06 33.54
N ASP A 455 15.40 -11.34 34.08
CA ASP A 455 15.16 -12.47 34.98
C ASP A 455 15.14 -13.83 34.27
N PHE A 456 14.77 -13.85 32.97
CA PHE A 456 14.56 -15.06 32.17
C PHE A 456 15.32 -14.95 30.84
N LYS A 457 16.60 -15.29 30.89
CA LYS A 457 17.55 -15.07 29.76
C LYS A 457 17.37 -16.03 28.60
N HIS A 458 16.79 -17.20 28.82
CA HIS A 458 16.55 -18.16 27.74
C HIS A 458 15.18 -18.00 27.10
N ILE A 459 14.38 -17.02 27.57
CA ILE A 459 13.11 -16.67 26.92
C ILE A 459 13.36 -15.57 25.89
N LYS A 460 13.01 -15.85 24.66
CA LYS A 460 12.99 -14.87 23.56
C LYS A 460 11.65 -14.15 23.58
N PHE A 461 11.67 -12.83 23.48
CA PHE A 461 10.51 -11.98 23.42
C PHE A 461 10.41 -11.37 22.03
N HIS A 462 9.46 -11.82 21.24
CA HIS A 462 9.25 -11.38 19.88
C HIS A 462 8.15 -10.31 19.82
N PHE A 463 8.37 -9.26 19.04
CA PHE A 463 7.40 -8.19 18.81
C PHE A 463 6.58 -8.40 17.53
N THR A 464 6.78 -9.52 16.90
CA THR A 464 6.04 -9.99 15.72
C THR A 464 5.55 -11.41 15.97
N SER A 465 4.46 -11.79 15.32
CA SER A 465 3.82 -13.09 15.49
C SER A 465 4.52 -14.25 14.77
N GLU A 466 5.45 -13.95 13.88
CA GLU A 466 6.27 -14.94 13.16
C GLU A 466 7.75 -14.73 13.54
N PHE A 467 8.41 -15.78 13.92
CA PHE A 467 9.81 -15.79 14.38
C PHE A 467 10.48 -17.16 14.12
#